data_5f9855732ccd8d8ef6e943d05a61b007
#
_entry.id   5f9855732ccd8d8ef6e943d05a61b007
#
_cell.length_a   1.000
_cell.length_b   1.000
_cell.length_c   1.000
_cell.angle_alpha   90.00
_cell.angle_beta   90.00
_cell.angle_gamma   90.00
#
_symmetry.space_group_name_H-M   'P 1'
#
loop_
_entity.id
_entity.type
_entity.pdbx_description
1 polymer ?
#
loop_
_entity_poly.entity_id
_entity_poly.type
_entity_poly.pdbx_seq_one_letter_code
_entity_poly.pdbx_strand_id
1 'polypeptide(L)'
;MPYYLKHRFDPDFNHLKRKPSEREDGRLDHYNLNYVQNVLKGDVLAEWQEVTEHDAAELDQRFLYPKKVFPKGARVEVNPENPDQLLAADDGYVFYDAGHIRVKKLLNVRQDVDFSTGNISFVNNMVVHGAVSTGFRVQAKNVLVRGTVDAGTVTALE
;
A
#
# COMPACT_ATOMS: atom_id res chain seq x y z
N MET A 1 15.18 25.89 -8.16
CA MET A 1 15.39 24.46 -8.46
C MET A 1 14.13 23.68 -8.15
N PRO A 2 13.79 22.70 -8.97
CA PRO A 2 12.60 21.89 -8.66
C PRO A 2 12.85 20.95 -7.49
N TYR A 3 11.76 20.47 -6.89
CA TYR A 3 11.79 19.49 -5.83
C TYR A 3 11.18 18.19 -6.34
N TYR A 4 11.84 17.08 -6.06
CA TYR A 4 11.34 15.75 -6.39
C TYR A 4 10.76 15.10 -5.13
N LEU A 5 9.54 14.58 -5.23
CA LEU A 5 8.90 13.86 -4.15
C LEU A 5 9.24 12.39 -4.26
N LYS A 6 10.17 11.93 -3.43
CA LYS A 6 10.59 10.53 -3.40
C LYS A 6 9.63 9.73 -2.53
N HIS A 7 8.96 8.77 -3.14
CA HIS A 7 8.02 7.89 -2.44
C HIS A 7 8.74 6.70 -1.81
N ARG A 8 8.32 6.34 -0.58
CA ARG A 8 8.78 5.16 0.14
C ARG A 8 7.88 3.96 -0.11
N PHE A 9 6.91 4.10 -0.99
CA PHE A 9 6.00 3.08 -1.46
C PHE A 9 5.93 3.17 -2.99
N ASP A 10 5.33 2.16 -3.63
CA ASP A 10 5.15 2.18 -5.08
C ASP A 10 3.89 2.98 -5.45
N PRO A 11 4.01 4.18 -6.04
CA PRO A 11 2.84 5.00 -6.40
C PRO A 11 2.02 4.41 -7.55
N ASP A 12 2.60 3.50 -8.32
CA ASP A 12 1.92 2.83 -9.45
C ASP A 12 1.32 1.49 -9.06
N PHE A 13 1.42 1.11 -7.78
CA PHE A 13 0.86 -0.14 -7.27
C PHE A 13 -0.67 -0.09 -7.27
N ASN A 14 -1.29 -1.09 -7.93
CA ASN A 14 -2.74 -1.23 -7.92
C ASN A 14 -3.08 -2.68 -7.56
N HIS A 15 -3.60 -2.89 -6.34
CA HIS A 15 -3.92 -4.21 -5.83
C HIS A 15 -5.03 -4.92 -6.61
N LEU A 16 -5.82 -4.18 -7.38
CA LEU A 16 -6.89 -4.75 -8.23
C LEU A 16 -6.35 -5.32 -9.55
N LYS A 17 -5.12 -4.97 -9.94
CA LYS A 17 -4.52 -5.36 -11.23
C LYS A 17 -3.18 -6.04 -11.09
N ARG A 18 -2.79 -6.41 -9.87
CA ARG A 18 -1.47 -6.99 -9.62
C ARG A 18 -1.35 -8.41 -10.18
N LYS A 19 -0.11 -8.81 -10.40
CA LYS A 19 0.25 -10.17 -10.84
C LYS A 19 1.11 -10.84 -9.77
N PRO A 20 1.15 -12.20 -9.71
CA PRO A 20 2.08 -12.89 -8.81
C PRO A 20 3.52 -12.45 -9.04
N SER A 21 4.25 -12.27 -7.93
CA SER A 21 5.67 -11.93 -7.99
C SER A 21 6.51 -13.14 -8.38
N GLU A 22 7.55 -12.93 -9.18
CA GLU A 22 8.54 -13.96 -9.43
C GLU A 22 9.48 -14.08 -8.24
N ARG A 23 9.85 -15.31 -7.91
CA ARG A 23 10.93 -15.59 -6.96
C ARG A 23 12.27 -15.47 -7.66
N GLU A 24 13.37 -15.40 -6.87
CA GLU A 24 14.73 -15.38 -7.40
C GLU A 24 15.06 -16.60 -8.25
N ASP A 25 14.40 -17.73 -8.00
CA ASP A 25 14.56 -18.97 -8.78
C ASP A 25 13.68 -19.03 -10.03
N GLY A 26 13.00 -17.94 -10.37
CA GLY A 26 12.13 -17.85 -11.53
C GLY A 26 10.72 -18.42 -11.34
N ARG A 27 10.37 -18.88 -10.14
CA ARG A 27 9.04 -19.38 -9.85
C ARG A 27 8.10 -18.27 -9.41
N LEU A 28 6.81 -18.43 -9.70
CA LEU A 28 5.79 -17.52 -9.20
C LEU A 28 5.41 -17.92 -7.77
N ASP A 29 5.34 -16.92 -6.89
CA ASP A 29 4.86 -17.11 -5.52
C ASP A 29 3.38 -16.75 -5.45
N HIS A 30 2.52 -17.77 -5.47
CA HIS A 30 1.07 -17.59 -5.43
C HIS A 30 0.51 -17.41 -4.02
N TYR A 31 1.31 -17.66 -2.96
CA TYR A 31 0.84 -17.61 -1.58
C TYR A 31 1.20 -16.31 -0.85
N ASN A 32 2.31 -15.67 -1.22
CA ASN A 32 2.86 -14.52 -0.50
C ASN A 32 2.86 -13.24 -1.34
N LEU A 33 1.77 -12.99 -2.04
CA LEU A 33 1.59 -11.75 -2.79
C LEU A 33 1.31 -10.60 -1.81
N ASN A 34 1.97 -9.46 -2.04
CA ASN A 34 1.65 -8.24 -1.29
C ASN A 34 0.37 -7.63 -1.87
N TYR A 35 -0.77 -7.93 -1.26
CA TYR A 35 -2.07 -7.46 -1.74
C TYR A 35 -2.19 -5.93 -1.66
N VAL A 36 -1.68 -5.34 -0.58
CA VAL A 36 -1.63 -3.89 -0.36
C VAL A 36 -0.29 -3.51 0.26
N GLN A 37 0.04 -2.23 0.18
CA GLN A 37 1.25 -1.69 0.81
C GLN A 37 0.93 -1.24 2.24
N ASN A 38 1.17 -2.13 3.21
CA ASN A 38 0.91 -1.86 4.63
C ASN A 38 1.83 -0.77 5.17
N VAL A 39 1.27 0.12 5.97
CA VAL A 39 2.01 1.14 6.71
C VAL A 39 1.48 1.24 8.13
N LEU A 40 2.35 1.64 9.04
CA LEU A 40 1.98 1.93 10.43
C LEU A 40 2.00 3.44 10.65
N LYS A 41 1.22 3.90 11.60
CA LYS A 41 1.21 5.31 12.00
C LYS A 41 2.64 5.77 12.29
N GLY A 42 3.04 6.88 11.67
CA GLY A 42 4.38 7.43 11.80
C GLY A 42 5.37 6.98 10.73
N ASP A 43 5.02 6.01 9.90
CA ASP A 43 5.89 5.59 8.80
C ASP A 43 6.06 6.72 7.79
N VAL A 44 7.29 6.92 7.30
CA VAL A 44 7.58 7.91 6.27
C VAL A 44 7.06 7.39 4.93
N LEU A 45 6.15 8.13 4.32
CA LEU A 45 5.54 7.77 3.04
C LEU A 45 6.28 8.39 1.87
N ALA A 46 6.75 9.62 2.03
CA ALA A 46 7.44 10.36 0.98
C ALA A 46 8.29 11.45 1.60
N GLU A 47 9.32 11.88 0.88
CA GLU A 47 10.17 12.98 1.33
C GLU A 47 10.66 13.80 0.15
N TRP A 48 10.86 15.10 0.39
CA TRP A 48 11.34 16.03 -0.61
C TRP A 48 12.84 15.86 -0.84
N GLN A 49 13.23 15.93 -2.10
CA GLN A 49 14.63 16.02 -2.52
C GLN A 49 14.77 17.24 -3.43
N GLU A 50 15.75 18.09 -3.15
CA GLU A 50 16.11 19.16 -4.05
C GLU A 50 16.97 18.57 -5.17
N VAL A 51 16.59 18.82 -6.42
CA VAL A 51 17.27 18.25 -7.57
C VAL A 51 17.68 19.35 -8.54
N THR A 52 18.75 19.11 -9.30
CA THR A 52 19.16 20.01 -10.36
C THR A 52 18.20 19.89 -11.55
N GLU A 53 18.17 20.89 -12.41
CA GLU A 53 17.35 20.83 -13.63
C GLU A 53 17.77 19.68 -14.54
N HIS A 54 19.06 19.36 -14.57
CA HIS A 54 19.57 18.22 -15.33
C HIS A 54 19.02 16.90 -14.80
N ASP A 55 19.08 16.70 -13.48
CA ASP A 55 18.57 15.48 -12.85
C ASP A 55 17.04 15.40 -12.97
N ALA A 56 16.35 16.55 -12.86
CA ALA A 56 14.90 16.61 -12.97
C ALA A 56 14.40 16.11 -14.34
N ALA A 57 15.16 16.34 -15.40
CA ALA A 57 14.79 15.90 -16.74
C ALA A 57 14.75 14.37 -16.88
N GLU A 58 15.45 13.64 -16.02
CA GLU A 58 15.54 12.18 -16.03
C GLU A 58 14.56 11.52 -15.03
N LEU A 59 13.90 12.33 -14.19
CA LEU A 59 12.98 11.83 -13.15
C LEU A 59 11.54 11.83 -13.66
N ASP A 60 10.67 11.15 -12.91
CA ASP A 60 9.24 11.10 -13.22
C ASP A 60 8.63 12.49 -13.04
N GLN A 61 8.15 13.06 -14.13
CA GLN A 61 7.63 14.42 -14.15
C GLN A 61 6.37 14.62 -13.28
N ARG A 62 5.64 13.54 -12.99
CA ARG A 62 4.47 13.59 -12.11
C ARG A 62 4.84 14.01 -10.69
N PHE A 63 6.07 13.76 -10.26
CA PHE A 63 6.53 13.96 -8.89
C PHE A 63 7.53 15.09 -8.74
N LEU A 64 7.62 15.95 -9.77
CA LEU A 64 8.40 17.18 -9.72
C LEU A 64 7.47 18.35 -9.40
N TYR A 65 7.84 19.14 -8.41
CA TYR A 65 7.05 20.27 -7.93
C TYR A 65 7.90 21.54 -7.83
N PRO A 66 7.35 22.71 -8.16
CA PRO A 66 8.08 23.98 -8.01
C PRO A 66 8.20 24.40 -6.54
N LYS A 67 7.33 23.89 -5.67
CA LYS A 67 7.30 24.21 -4.24
C LYS A 67 7.09 22.92 -3.43
N LYS A 68 7.53 22.95 -2.18
CA LYS A 68 7.36 21.83 -1.24
C LYS A 68 5.94 21.79 -0.66
N VAL A 69 4.96 21.52 -1.50
CA VAL A 69 3.57 21.34 -1.10
C VAL A 69 3.20 19.87 -1.35
N PHE A 70 2.98 19.12 -0.28
CA PHE A 70 2.65 17.70 -0.40
C PHE A 70 1.28 17.49 -1.01
N PRO A 71 1.13 16.48 -1.90
CA PRO A 71 -0.18 16.07 -2.42
C PRO A 71 -0.92 15.24 -1.38
N LYS A 72 -1.34 15.86 -0.28
CA LYS A 72 -1.97 15.18 0.86
C LYS A 72 -3.40 14.76 0.56
N GLY A 73 -3.68 13.47 0.69
CA GLY A 73 -5.03 12.92 0.72
C GLY A 73 -5.45 12.62 2.16
N ALA A 74 -6.25 11.56 2.34
CA ALA A 74 -6.74 11.19 3.66
C ALA A 74 -5.65 10.51 4.50
N ARG A 75 -5.63 10.78 5.78
CA ARG A 75 -4.82 10.10 6.82
C ARG A 75 -3.33 10.15 6.60
N VAL A 76 -2.84 11.28 6.11
CA VAL A 76 -1.42 11.58 5.99
C VAL A 76 -1.14 12.91 6.66
N GLU A 77 0.07 13.07 7.20
CA GLU A 77 0.47 14.30 7.89
C GLU A 77 1.93 14.63 7.66
N VAL A 78 2.27 15.91 7.72
CA VAL A 78 3.66 16.36 7.64
C VAL A 78 4.35 16.07 8.97
N ASN A 79 5.58 15.53 8.92
CA ASN A 79 6.35 15.28 10.13
C ASN A 79 6.67 16.62 10.82
N PRO A 80 6.21 16.83 12.06
CA PRO A 80 6.46 18.10 12.76
C PRO A 80 7.93 18.34 13.09
N GLU A 81 8.74 17.28 13.15
CA GLU A 81 10.17 17.37 13.41
C GLU A 81 11.01 17.50 12.13
N ASN A 82 10.44 17.12 10.99
CA ASN A 82 11.10 17.22 9.68
C ASN A 82 10.07 17.53 8.59
N PRO A 83 9.86 18.81 8.26
CA PRO A 83 8.81 19.20 7.30
C PRO A 83 9.04 18.70 5.87
N ASP A 84 10.16 18.08 5.59
CA ASP A 84 10.42 17.45 4.27
C ASP A 84 9.87 16.04 4.19
N GLN A 85 9.29 15.50 5.26
CA GLN A 85 8.73 14.15 5.30
C GLN A 85 7.21 14.15 5.47
N LEU A 86 6.54 13.29 4.72
CA LEU A 86 5.11 13.02 4.86
C LEU A 86 4.94 11.66 5.55
N LEU A 87 4.15 11.62 6.61
CA LEU A 87 3.94 10.44 7.43
C LEU A 87 2.54 9.88 7.28
N ALA A 88 2.39 8.57 7.53
CA ALA A 88 1.08 7.97 7.75
C ALA A 88 0.52 8.45 9.08
N ALA A 89 -0.72 8.93 9.09
CA ALA A 89 -1.39 9.37 10.31
C ALA A 89 -2.13 8.23 11.03
N ASP A 90 -2.30 7.09 10.37
CA ASP A 90 -2.95 5.89 10.91
C ASP A 90 -2.30 4.64 10.35
N ASP A 91 -2.51 3.51 11.02
CA ASP A 91 -2.19 2.19 10.48
C ASP A 91 -3.17 1.88 9.34
N GLY A 92 -2.66 1.39 8.21
CA GLY A 92 -3.49 1.08 7.06
C GLY A 92 -2.67 0.70 5.84
N TYR A 93 -3.20 0.96 4.65
CA TYR A 93 -2.46 0.80 3.41
C TYR A 93 -2.36 2.13 2.68
N VAL A 94 -1.18 2.38 2.10
CA VAL A 94 -0.86 3.60 1.37
C VAL A 94 -1.03 3.38 -0.13
N PHE A 95 -1.53 4.39 -0.83
CA PHE A 95 -1.63 4.38 -2.28
C PHE A 95 -1.63 5.79 -2.83
N TYR A 96 -1.35 5.90 -4.12
CA TYR A 96 -1.40 7.16 -4.85
C TYR A 96 -2.59 7.11 -5.80
N ASP A 97 -3.49 8.09 -5.68
CA ASP A 97 -4.71 8.13 -6.47
C ASP A 97 -5.10 9.56 -6.78
N ALA A 98 -5.42 9.82 -8.05
CA ALA A 98 -5.87 11.15 -8.52
C ALA A 98 -4.94 12.28 -8.06
N GLY A 99 -3.64 12.05 -8.08
CA GLY A 99 -2.63 13.05 -7.70
C GLY A 99 -2.42 13.23 -6.21
N HIS A 100 -2.97 12.35 -5.36
CA HIS A 100 -2.85 12.44 -3.90
C HIS A 100 -2.35 11.15 -3.28
N ILE A 101 -1.56 11.29 -2.21
CA ILE A 101 -1.11 10.17 -1.36
C ILE A 101 -2.14 9.97 -0.27
N ARG A 102 -2.68 8.76 -0.17
CA ARG A 102 -3.75 8.41 0.78
C ARG A 102 -3.42 7.16 1.57
N VAL A 103 -3.97 7.09 2.79
CA VAL A 103 -3.93 5.90 3.63
C VAL A 103 -5.36 5.52 3.96
N LYS A 104 -5.73 4.26 3.77
CA LYS A 104 -7.04 3.72 4.17
C LYS A 104 -6.89 2.76 5.34
N LYS A 105 -7.77 2.87 6.31
CA LYS A 105 -7.79 2.05 7.53
C LYS A 105 -8.55 0.75 7.35
N LEU A 106 -9.48 0.69 6.41
CA LEU A 106 -10.30 -0.49 6.13
C LEU A 106 -9.93 -1.06 4.77
N LEU A 107 -9.55 -2.33 4.75
CA LEU A 107 -9.29 -3.06 3.51
C LEU A 107 -10.54 -3.87 3.14
N ASN A 108 -11.12 -3.58 1.99
CA ASN A 108 -12.19 -4.37 1.40
C ASN A 108 -11.61 -5.29 0.33
N VAL A 109 -11.65 -6.58 0.57
CA VAL A 109 -11.27 -7.61 -0.41
C VAL A 109 -12.55 -8.04 -1.11
N ARG A 110 -12.77 -7.56 -2.33
CA ARG A 110 -14.03 -7.76 -3.05
C ARG A 110 -14.09 -9.03 -3.87
N GLN A 111 -13.05 -9.82 -3.80
CA GLN A 111 -12.92 -11.08 -4.54
C GLN A 111 -12.59 -12.20 -3.55
N ASP A 112 -12.52 -13.44 -4.06
CA ASP A 112 -12.11 -14.57 -3.24
C ASP A 112 -10.62 -14.49 -2.94
N VAL A 113 -10.22 -15.01 -1.78
CA VAL A 113 -8.81 -15.16 -1.42
C VAL A 113 -8.34 -16.49 -2.00
N ASP A 114 -7.59 -16.43 -3.10
CA ASP A 114 -7.15 -17.57 -3.89
C ASP A 114 -5.80 -17.27 -4.56
N PHE A 115 -5.47 -17.98 -5.63
CA PHE A 115 -4.22 -17.75 -6.36
C PHE A 115 -4.09 -16.33 -6.93
N SER A 116 -5.20 -15.64 -7.21
CA SER A 116 -5.13 -14.28 -7.74
C SER A 116 -4.75 -13.24 -6.69
N THR A 117 -5.05 -13.50 -5.43
CA THR A 117 -4.70 -12.59 -4.33
C THR A 117 -3.50 -13.06 -3.51
N GLY A 118 -3.29 -14.38 -3.40
CA GLY A 118 -2.38 -14.96 -2.42
C GLY A 118 -2.91 -14.79 -1.01
N ASN A 119 -2.08 -15.10 -0.02
CA ASN A 119 -2.37 -14.81 1.38
C ASN A 119 -2.39 -13.30 1.60
N ILE A 120 -3.34 -12.82 2.40
CA ILE A 120 -3.49 -11.40 2.67
C ILE A 120 -3.19 -11.12 4.14
N SER A 121 -2.30 -10.16 4.38
CA SER A 121 -2.00 -9.67 5.72
C SER A 121 -2.18 -8.16 5.74
N PHE A 122 -2.95 -7.67 6.71
CA PHE A 122 -3.22 -6.25 6.83
C PHE A 122 -3.04 -5.79 8.28
N VAL A 123 -2.63 -4.53 8.46
CA VAL A 123 -2.29 -3.98 9.79
C VAL A 123 -3.48 -3.39 10.54
N ASN A 124 -4.66 -3.33 9.92
CA ASN A 124 -5.88 -2.78 10.51
C ASN A 124 -7.08 -3.70 10.20
N ASN A 125 -8.26 -3.17 10.03
CA ASN A 125 -9.48 -3.95 9.83
C ASN A 125 -9.65 -4.39 8.37
N MET A 126 -10.12 -5.63 8.16
CA MET A 126 -10.32 -6.22 6.85
C MET A 126 -11.73 -6.80 6.73
N VAL A 127 -12.36 -6.59 5.57
CA VAL A 127 -13.62 -7.26 5.19
C VAL A 127 -13.37 -8.04 3.91
N VAL A 128 -13.58 -9.34 3.95
CA VAL A 128 -13.50 -10.21 2.77
C VAL A 128 -14.92 -10.48 2.30
N HIS A 129 -15.25 -10.01 1.11
CA HIS A 129 -16.60 -10.16 0.53
C HIS A 129 -16.80 -11.50 -0.17
N GLY A 130 -15.72 -12.14 -0.60
CA GLY A 130 -15.74 -13.46 -1.21
C GLY A 130 -15.38 -14.56 -0.22
N ALA A 131 -14.95 -15.71 -0.72
CA ALA A 131 -14.55 -16.87 0.05
C ALA A 131 -13.04 -16.89 0.29
N VAL A 132 -12.60 -17.57 1.36
CA VAL A 132 -11.20 -17.89 1.58
C VAL A 132 -11.00 -19.33 1.13
N SER A 133 -10.27 -19.51 0.03
CA SER A 133 -10.08 -20.82 -0.60
C SER A 133 -9.12 -21.73 0.17
N THR A 134 -9.22 -23.01 -0.06
CA THR A 134 -8.39 -24.03 0.59
C THR A 134 -6.91 -23.72 0.49
N GLY A 135 -6.22 -23.71 1.62
CA GLY A 135 -4.78 -23.49 1.71
C GLY A 135 -4.37 -22.02 1.75
N PHE A 136 -5.32 -21.10 1.65
CA PHE A 136 -5.03 -19.66 1.72
C PHE A 136 -5.38 -19.10 3.09
N ARG A 137 -4.76 -17.95 3.42
CA ARG A 137 -4.88 -17.35 4.73
C ARG A 137 -5.09 -15.84 4.64
N VAL A 138 -5.92 -15.31 5.52
CA VAL A 138 -6.05 -13.87 5.75
C VAL A 138 -5.73 -13.57 7.21
N GLN A 139 -5.04 -12.47 7.45
CA GLN A 139 -4.66 -12.02 8.78
C GLN A 139 -4.81 -10.51 8.86
N ALA A 140 -5.45 -10.02 9.89
CA ALA A 140 -5.61 -8.59 10.14
C ALA A 140 -5.89 -8.33 11.62
N LYS A 141 -6.00 -7.06 11.99
CA LYS A 141 -6.40 -6.67 13.36
C LYS A 141 -7.78 -7.24 13.68
N ASN A 142 -8.76 -6.97 12.82
CA ASN A 142 -10.10 -7.57 12.85
C ASN A 142 -10.46 -8.01 11.44
N VAL A 143 -11.05 -9.19 11.30
CA VAL A 143 -11.44 -9.75 10.01
C VAL A 143 -12.91 -10.12 10.02
N LEU A 144 -13.63 -9.65 9.00
CA LEU A 144 -15.01 -10.08 8.72
C LEU A 144 -15.00 -10.76 7.35
N VAL A 145 -15.43 -12.02 7.30
CA VAL A 145 -15.57 -12.77 6.04
C VAL A 145 -17.07 -12.93 5.78
N ARG A 146 -17.55 -12.39 4.66
CA ARG A 146 -18.96 -12.48 4.26
C ARG A 146 -19.26 -13.72 3.44
N GLY A 147 -18.24 -14.30 2.78
CA GLY A 147 -18.35 -15.55 2.06
C GLY A 147 -18.04 -16.75 2.94
N THR A 148 -17.67 -17.86 2.32
CA THR A 148 -17.32 -19.10 3.02
C THR A 148 -15.81 -19.17 3.27
N VAL A 149 -15.40 -19.96 4.26
CA VAL A 149 -13.99 -20.30 4.49
C VAL A 149 -13.84 -21.81 4.22
N ASP A 150 -13.26 -22.14 3.06
CA ASP A 150 -13.11 -23.51 2.59
C ASP A 150 -11.73 -24.06 2.96
N ALA A 151 -11.57 -24.61 4.16
CA ALA A 151 -10.28 -25.11 4.66
C ALA A 151 -9.16 -24.06 4.58
N GLY A 152 -9.53 -22.77 4.58
CA GLY A 152 -8.59 -21.66 4.70
C GLY A 152 -8.41 -21.27 6.17
N THR A 153 -7.57 -20.29 6.42
CA THR A 153 -7.29 -19.79 7.77
C THR A 153 -7.61 -18.30 7.86
N VAL A 154 -8.36 -17.91 8.88
CA VAL A 154 -8.66 -16.51 9.19
C VAL A 154 -8.11 -16.22 10.58
N THR A 155 -7.23 -15.23 10.68
CA THR A 155 -6.60 -14.84 11.94
C THR A 155 -6.89 -13.38 12.23
N ALA A 156 -7.55 -13.10 13.35
CA ALA A 156 -7.73 -11.76 13.87
C ALA A 156 -6.79 -11.56 15.06
N LEU A 157 -6.09 -10.42 15.11
CA LEU A 157 -5.10 -10.12 16.15
C LEU A 157 -5.70 -9.39 17.36
N GLU A 158 -6.97 -8.99 17.26
CA GLU A 158 -7.75 -8.42 18.36
C GLU A 158 -9.13 -9.04 18.45
#